data_d23b261db6913f0be99ef85d41dda3dc
#
_entry.id   d23b261db6913f0be99ef85d41dda3dc
#
_cell.length_a   1.000
_cell.length_b   1.000
_cell.length_c   1.000
_cell.angle_alpha   90.00
_cell.angle_beta   90.00
_cell.angle_gamma   90.00
#
_symmetry.space_group_name_H-M   'P 1'
#
loop_
_entity.id
_entity.type
_entity.pdbx_description
1 polymer ?
#
loop_
_entity_poly.entity_id
_entity_poly.type
_entity_poly.pdbx_seq_one_letter_code
_entity_poly.pdbx_strand_id
1 'polypeptide(L)'
;MGQFASLTGAQATFGQSTDRGVQMALEEINSSGGVLGKPIRLITKDNQSKPGETSTVVRELISRDKVVALIGEVASGRSLEAAPIAQRSGIPMITPASTNEKVTEAGDHIFRVCFIDPFQGTVCAKFARKLGANKAAMLTDVSKDYSLGLAKSFKAEFLKEGGVITGEQSYSGGDKDFSAQLTAIKAGNPDVIFLPAYYTEAPLIIRQARQQGIAVPFIGGDGWDSPELVSVGGTAVEGCYFSNHFSSQSTDPEIVAFVEGYRKKYNQDPDAMVALGYDALRLLADAMKRAGTTDPSKVNKTIASTKDFPGITGKITLDDHRNPNKPAVMLQVKNGKFVYVESVAP
;
A
#
# COMPACT_ATOMS: atom_id res chain seq x y z
N MET A 1 -2.10 7.40 21.01
CA MET A 1 -1.89 7.44 19.56
C MET A 1 -3.23 7.27 18.86
N GLY A 2 -3.39 7.83 17.65
CA GLY A 2 -4.59 7.66 16.84
C GLY A 2 -4.32 6.82 15.61
N GLN A 3 -5.25 5.95 15.26
CA GLN A 3 -5.28 5.25 13.98
C GLN A 3 -6.58 5.61 13.25
N PHE A 4 -6.48 5.84 11.96
CA PHE A 4 -7.64 5.99 11.09
C PHE A 4 -7.48 5.04 9.90
N ALA A 5 -8.51 4.28 9.61
CA ALA A 5 -8.46 3.21 8.63
C ALA A 5 -9.84 2.96 8.01
N SER A 6 -9.87 2.37 6.83
CA SER A 6 -11.07 1.87 6.18
C SER A 6 -11.46 0.51 6.79
N LEU A 7 -12.08 0.49 7.99
CA LEU A 7 -12.47 -0.78 8.63
C LEU A 7 -13.75 -1.35 8.03
N THR A 8 -14.56 -0.51 7.40
CA THR A 8 -15.77 -0.88 6.68
C THR A 8 -15.81 -0.23 5.30
N GLY A 9 -16.80 -0.61 4.47
CA GLY A 9 -16.95 -0.08 3.11
C GLY A 9 -16.08 -0.81 2.07
N ALA A 10 -15.90 -0.18 0.90
CA ALA A 10 -15.34 -0.84 -0.28
C ALA A 10 -13.88 -1.32 -0.09
N GLN A 11 -13.10 -0.69 0.77
CA GLN A 11 -11.69 -1.04 1.00
C GLN A 11 -11.44 -1.60 2.40
N ALA A 12 -12.45 -2.25 2.97
CA ALA A 12 -12.41 -2.78 4.34
C ALA A 12 -11.26 -3.78 4.55
N THR A 13 -10.93 -4.60 3.55
CA THR A 13 -9.84 -5.57 3.65
C THR A 13 -8.51 -4.89 3.98
N PHE A 14 -8.20 -3.77 3.33
CA PHE A 14 -6.98 -3.01 3.61
C PHE A 14 -6.91 -2.47 5.04
N GLY A 15 -7.99 -1.82 5.48
CA GLY A 15 -8.03 -1.24 6.82
C GLY A 15 -7.99 -2.29 7.92
N GLN A 16 -8.70 -3.39 7.73
CA GLN A 16 -8.72 -4.52 8.69
C GLN A 16 -7.35 -5.21 8.76
N SER A 17 -6.69 -5.45 7.62
CA SER A 17 -5.35 -6.02 7.59
C SER A 17 -4.34 -5.11 8.30
N THR A 18 -4.35 -3.82 7.97
CA THR A 18 -3.48 -2.83 8.63
C THR A 18 -3.72 -2.78 10.13
N ASP A 19 -5.00 -2.74 10.56
CA ASP A 19 -5.33 -2.72 11.99
C ASP A 19 -4.80 -3.96 12.72
N ARG A 20 -4.92 -5.15 12.12
CA ARG A 20 -4.36 -6.38 12.71
C ARG A 20 -2.84 -6.29 12.91
N GLY A 21 -2.11 -5.73 11.94
CA GLY A 21 -0.67 -5.50 12.06
C GLY A 21 -0.35 -4.50 13.17
N VAL A 22 -1.08 -3.40 13.23
CA VAL A 22 -0.93 -2.38 14.28
C VAL A 22 -1.24 -2.98 15.67
N GLN A 23 -2.30 -3.77 15.81
CA GLN A 23 -2.66 -4.42 17.08
C GLN A 23 -1.60 -5.44 17.51
N MET A 24 -1.02 -6.20 16.59
CA MET A 24 0.06 -7.13 16.91
C MET A 24 1.28 -6.40 17.46
N ALA A 25 1.72 -5.31 16.80
CA ALA A 25 2.80 -4.46 17.29
C ALA A 25 2.47 -3.82 18.64
N LEU A 26 1.21 -3.38 18.84
CA LEU A 26 0.74 -2.77 20.08
C LEU A 26 0.86 -3.72 21.26
N GLU A 27 0.44 -4.96 21.09
CA GLU A 27 0.53 -5.99 22.13
C GLU A 27 1.98 -6.31 22.48
N GLU A 28 2.86 -6.48 21.49
CA GLU A 28 4.28 -6.75 21.72
C GLU A 28 4.97 -5.59 22.44
N ILE A 29 4.72 -4.35 22.02
CA ILE A 29 5.30 -3.17 22.66
C ILE A 29 4.81 -3.04 24.09
N ASN A 30 3.50 -3.19 24.32
CA ASN A 30 2.93 -3.02 25.65
C ASN A 30 3.32 -4.13 26.61
N SER A 31 3.42 -5.38 26.15
CA SER A 31 3.90 -6.51 26.98
C SER A 31 5.38 -6.37 27.35
N SER A 32 6.16 -5.66 26.52
CA SER A 32 7.59 -5.35 26.75
C SER A 32 7.80 -4.06 27.58
N GLY A 33 6.78 -3.54 28.27
CA GLY A 33 6.87 -2.35 29.12
C GLY A 33 6.48 -1.04 28.45
N GLY A 34 5.97 -1.08 27.22
CA GLY A 34 5.44 0.07 26.52
C GLY A 34 6.48 1.04 25.97
N VAL A 35 6.13 2.31 25.91
CA VAL A 35 6.99 3.42 25.50
C VAL A 35 7.25 4.30 26.72
N LEU A 36 8.54 4.53 27.06
CA LEU A 36 8.96 5.32 28.22
C LEU A 36 8.31 4.82 29.55
N GLY A 37 8.17 3.48 29.68
CA GLY A 37 7.59 2.85 30.89
C GLY A 37 6.07 2.95 30.98
N LYS A 38 5.38 3.34 29.90
CA LYS A 38 3.92 3.46 29.86
C LYS A 38 3.35 2.68 28.67
N PRO A 39 2.21 1.99 28.84
CA PRO A 39 1.55 1.33 27.72
C PRO A 39 1.04 2.36 26.71
N ILE A 40 1.13 2.01 25.44
CA ILE A 40 0.50 2.78 24.37
C ILE A 40 -1.02 2.59 24.46
N ARG A 41 -1.77 3.69 24.49
CA ARG A 41 -3.21 3.70 24.25
C ARG A 41 -3.43 4.07 22.78
N LEU A 42 -3.98 3.14 22.01
CA LEU A 42 -4.38 3.36 20.61
C LEU A 42 -5.88 3.62 20.55
N ILE A 43 -6.28 4.63 19.77
CA ILE A 43 -7.69 4.97 19.47
C ILE A 43 -7.83 4.80 17.96
N THR A 44 -8.59 3.80 17.54
CA THR A 44 -8.85 3.53 16.12
C THR A 44 -10.21 4.07 15.71
N LYS A 45 -10.27 4.73 14.55
CA LYS A 45 -11.50 5.24 13.95
C LYS A 45 -11.65 4.75 12.52
N ASP A 46 -12.88 4.36 12.20
CA ASP A 46 -13.29 3.92 10.86
C ASP A 46 -13.68 5.12 9.98
N ASN A 47 -13.05 5.28 8.83
CA ASN A 47 -13.44 6.26 7.82
C ASN A 47 -14.45 5.70 6.81
N GLN A 48 -14.91 4.46 7.00
CA GLN A 48 -15.96 3.79 6.23
C GLN A 48 -15.68 3.70 4.72
N SER A 49 -14.42 3.87 4.30
CA SER A 49 -14.04 3.98 2.89
C SER A 49 -14.78 5.13 2.15
N LYS A 50 -15.28 6.13 2.86
CA LYS A 50 -16.05 7.24 2.27
C LYS A 50 -15.21 8.50 2.08
N PRO A 51 -15.39 9.25 0.97
CA PRO A 51 -14.81 10.57 0.82
C PRO A 51 -15.23 11.52 1.95
N GLY A 52 -14.29 12.32 2.46
CA GLY A 52 -14.53 13.31 3.52
C GLY A 52 -14.53 12.74 4.95
N GLU A 53 -14.86 11.46 5.15
CA GLU A 53 -14.89 10.85 6.49
C GLU A 53 -13.49 10.80 7.12
N THR A 54 -12.44 10.63 6.34
CA THR A 54 -11.07 10.68 6.84
C THR A 54 -10.77 12.02 7.50
N SER A 55 -11.17 13.13 6.89
CA SER A 55 -11.02 14.46 7.48
C SER A 55 -11.75 14.60 8.81
N THR A 56 -12.95 14.03 8.92
CA THR A 56 -13.76 14.05 10.14
C THR A 56 -13.08 13.28 11.26
N VAL A 57 -12.73 12.00 11.03
CA VAL A 57 -12.15 11.15 12.07
C VAL A 57 -10.76 11.64 12.51
N VAL A 58 -9.95 12.19 11.60
CA VAL A 58 -8.62 12.76 11.94
C VAL A 58 -8.77 14.01 12.82
N ARG A 59 -9.71 14.91 12.50
CA ARG A 59 -10.01 16.06 13.36
C ARG A 59 -10.45 15.64 14.76
N GLU A 60 -11.29 14.63 14.87
CA GLU A 60 -11.72 14.09 16.17
C GLU A 60 -10.55 13.50 16.96
N LEU A 61 -9.71 12.67 16.34
CA LEU A 61 -8.52 12.10 16.99
C LEU A 61 -7.60 13.19 17.56
N ILE A 62 -7.40 14.27 16.81
CA ILE A 62 -6.54 15.38 17.23
C ILE A 62 -7.24 16.26 18.27
N SER A 63 -8.45 16.76 17.99
CA SER A 63 -9.08 17.81 18.78
C SER A 63 -9.78 17.30 20.03
N ARG A 64 -10.47 16.14 19.94
CA ARG A 64 -11.22 15.53 21.03
C ARG A 64 -10.38 14.53 21.82
N ASP A 65 -9.76 13.58 21.09
CA ASP A 65 -9.07 12.44 21.70
C ASP A 65 -7.60 12.80 22.07
N LYS A 66 -7.10 13.97 21.63
CA LYS A 66 -5.79 14.56 21.99
C LYS A 66 -4.63 13.60 21.71
N VAL A 67 -4.65 12.91 20.58
CA VAL A 67 -3.58 11.99 20.19
C VAL A 67 -2.30 12.78 19.87
N VAL A 68 -1.15 12.17 20.15
CA VAL A 68 0.17 12.78 19.95
C VAL A 68 0.83 12.36 18.62
N ALA A 69 0.27 11.38 17.96
CA ALA A 69 0.71 10.91 16.64
C ALA A 69 -0.41 10.12 15.95
N LEU A 70 -0.35 10.01 14.63
CA LEU A 70 -1.33 9.35 13.78
C LEU A 70 -0.71 8.23 12.96
N ILE A 71 -1.44 7.13 12.79
CA ILE A 71 -1.17 6.05 11.84
C ILE A 71 -2.37 5.93 10.90
N GLY A 72 -2.14 5.87 9.60
CA GLY A 72 -3.14 5.74 8.56
C GLY A 72 -2.80 6.62 7.37
N GLU A 73 -3.39 6.44 6.27
CA GLU A 73 -4.29 5.45 5.72
C GLU A 73 -3.56 4.60 4.67
N VAL A 74 -4.17 3.52 4.18
CA VAL A 74 -3.62 2.71 3.08
C VAL A 74 -3.81 3.42 1.75
N ALA A 75 -5.04 3.84 1.44
CA ALA A 75 -5.36 4.49 0.18
C ALA A 75 -4.83 5.92 0.12
N SER A 76 -4.04 6.24 -0.93
CA SER A 76 -3.36 7.54 -1.09
C SER A 76 -4.32 8.73 -1.03
N GLY A 77 -5.48 8.67 -1.70
CA GLY A 77 -6.46 9.76 -1.66
C GLY A 77 -6.96 10.08 -0.25
N ARG A 78 -7.10 9.08 0.63
CA ARG A 78 -7.48 9.30 2.03
C ARG A 78 -6.35 9.87 2.87
N SER A 79 -5.12 9.42 2.64
CA SER A 79 -3.96 10.04 3.28
C SER A 79 -3.81 11.50 2.85
N LEU A 80 -4.12 11.85 1.59
CA LEU A 80 -4.15 13.24 1.12
C LEU A 80 -5.24 14.09 1.79
N GLU A 81 -6.36 13.50 2.21
CA GLU A 81 -7.37 14.19 3.04
C GLU A 81 -6.85 14.44 4.47
N ALA A 82 -6.12 13.50 5.05
CA ALA A 82 -5.61 13.56 6.42
C ALA A 82 -4.38 14.47 6.57
N ALA A 83 -3.44 14.37 5.65
CA ALA A 83 -2.12 14.97 5.75
C ALA A 83 -2.13 16.48 6.00
N PRO A 84 -2.93 17.33 5.31
CA PRO A 84 -2.99 18.75 5.61
C PRO A 84 -3.54 19.07 7.01
N ILE A 85 -4.36 18.20 7.57
CA ILE A 85 -4.93 18.36 8.93
C ILE A 85 -3.85 18.04 9.96
N ALA A 86 -3.17 16.91 9.81
CA ALA A 86 -2.05 16.51 10.67
C ALA A 86 -0.93 17.57 10.65
N GLN A 87 -0.53 18.01 9.45
CA GLN A 87 0.49 19.04 9.24
C GLN A 87 0.16 20.35 9.98
N ARG A 88 -1.04 20.90 9.77
CA ARG A 88 -1.46 22.16 10.42
C ARG A 88 -1.57 22.03 11.94
N SER A 89 -1.80 20.83 12.43
CA SER A 89 -1.92 20.57 13.88
C SER A 89 -0.58 20.23 14.53
N GLY A 90 0.51 20.14 13.75
CA GLY A 90 1.83 19.78 14.25
C GLY A 90 1.88 18.33 14.79
N ILE A 91 1.01 17.45 14.31
CA ILE A 91 0.92 16.05 14.74
C ILE A 91 1.58 15.16 13.68
N PRO A 92 2.62 14.37 14.01
CA PRO A 92 3.24 13.47 13.07
C PRO A 92 2.27 12.37 12.64
N MET A 93 2.22 12.12 11.34
CA MET A 93 1.40 11.09 10.71
C MET A 93 2.29 10.14 9.90
N ILE A 94 2.14 8.83 10.13
CA ILE A 94 2.79 7.79 9.35
C ILE A 94 1.71 7.03 8.56
N THR A 95 1.78 7.11 7.23
CA THR A 95 0.96 6.21 6.41
C THR A 95 1.67 4.86 6.26
N PRO A 96 0.96 3.74 6.47
CA PRO A 96 1.51 2.42 6.25
C PRO A 96 1.75 2.13 4.76
N ALA A 97 0.83 2.48 3.86
CA ALA A 97 0.84 1.99 2.48
C ALA A 97 0.49 3.02 1.39
N SER A 98 0.26 4.28 1.71
CA SER A 98 0.00 5.29 0.67
C SER A 98 1.25 5.59 -0.14
N THR A 99 1.30 5.13 -1.38
CA THR A 99 2.49 5.18 -2.24
C THR A 99 2.60 6.44 -3.09
N ASN A 100 1.52 7.22 -3.24
CA ASN A 100 1.55 8.45 -4.02
C ASN A 100 2.47 9.51 -3.38
N GLU A 101 3.39 10.10 -4.17
CA GLU A 101 4.40 11.05 -3.70
C GLU A 101 3.78 12.26 -2.98
N LYS A 102 2.66 12.77 -3.48
CA LYS A 102 1.98 13.96 -2.93
C LYS A 102 1.63 13.82 -1.44
N VAL A 103 1.55 12.61 -0.92
CA VAL A 103 1.20 12.38 0.49
C VAL A 103 2.23 13.00 1.42
N THR A 104 3.53 12.74 1.22
CA THR A 104 4.60 13.32 2.04
C THR A 104 4.95 14.75 1.62
N GLU A 105 4.63 15.16 0.38
CA GLU A 105 4.76 16.55 -0.06
C GLU A 105 3.79 17.50 0.68
N ALA A 106 2.74 16.98 1.32
CA ALA A 106 1.78 17.77 2.09
C ALA A 106 2.42 18.48 3.32
N GLY A 107 3.61 18.05 3.76
CA GLY A 107 4.35 18.73 4.82
C GLY A 107 5.36 17.84 5.55
N ASP A 108 6.14 18.47 6.43
CA ASP A 108 7.26 17.85 7.15
C ASP A 108 6.83 16.97 8.35
N HIS A 109 5.54 16.93 8.67
CA HIS A 109 4.95 16.04 9.68
C HIS A 109 4.39 14.76 9.09
N ILE A 110 4.55 14.55 7.77
CA ILE A 110 3.95 13.42 7.06
C ILE A 110 5.05 12.46 6.60
N PHE A 111 4.92 11.21 6.99
CA PHE A 111 5.88 10.12 6.77
C PHE A 111 5.19 8.90 6.18
N ARG A 112 5.99 7.96 5.66
CA ARG A 112 5.52 6.65 5.22
C ARG A 112 6.50 5.54 5.58
N VAL A 113 6.01 4.30 5.63
CA VAL A 113 6.86 3.11 5.73
C VAL A 113 6.87 2.28 4.45
N CYS A 114 6.04 2.61 3.46
CA CYS A 114 6.00 1.99 2.13
C CYS A 114 6.94 2.70 1.14
N PHE A 115 7.26 2.04 0.02
CA PHE A 115 7.89 2.70 -1.12
C PHE A 115 6.91 3.66 -1.84
N ILE A 116 7.33 4.29 -2.93
CA ILE A 116 6.55 5.29 -3.69
C ILE A 116 6.21 4.81 -5.10
N ASP A 117 5.15 5.40 -5.70
CA ASP A 117 4.68 5.08 -7.06
C ASP A 117 5.77 5.15 -8.14
N PRO A 118 6.73 6.12 -8.14
CA PRO A 118 7.83 6.12 -9.10
C PRO A 118 8.68 4.87 -9.07
N PHE A 119 9.03 4.38 -7.89
CA PHE A 119 9.78 3.13 -7.77
C PHE A 119 8.91 1.94 -8.18
N GLN A 120 7.68 1.85 -7.70
CA GLN A 120 6.75 0.78 -8.02
C GLN A 120 6.48 0.70 -9.53
N GLY A 121 6.24 1.85 -10.19
CA GLY A 121 6.04 1.92 -11.64
C GLY A 121 7.26 1.45 -12.43
N THR A 122 8.46 1.84 -11.97
CA THR A 122 9.72 1.35 -12.54
C THR A 122 9.86 -0.17 -12.42
N VAL A 123 9.57 -0.73 -11.24
CA VAL A 123 9.59 -2.18 -11.00
C VAL A 123 8.63 -2.91 -11.93
N CYS A 124 7.38 -2.46 -12.02
CA CYS A 124 6.37 -3.07 -12.89
C CYS A 124 6.74 -2.99 -14.38
N ALA A 125 7.28 -1.85 -14.84
CA ALA A 125 7.68 -1.65 -16.22
C ALA A 125 8.87 -2.57 -16.61
N LYS A 126 9.90 -2.63 -15.79
CA LYS A 126 11.05 -3.52 -16.01
C LYS A 126 10.63 -4.99 -15.95
N PHE A 127 9.73 -5.35 -15.03
CA PHE A 127 9.19 -6.69 -14.96
C PHE A 127 8.38 -7.06 -16.21
N ALA A 128 7.56 -6.15 -16.74
CA ALA A 128 6.86 -6.36 -18.01
C ALA A 128 7.85 -6.62 -19.16
N ARG A 129 8.94 -5.82 -19.24
CA ARG A 129 10.02 -6.06 -20.22
C ARG A 129 10.70 -7.40 -20.04
N LYS A 130 10.94 -7.83 -18.80
CA LYS A 130 11.52 -9.14 -18.47
C LYS A 130 10.63 -10.30 -18.90
N LEU A 131 9.30 -10.13 -18.86
CA LEU A 131 8.34 -11.09 -19.41
C LEU A 131 8.33 -11.11 -20.94
N GLY A 132 9.11 -10.27 -21.62
CA GLY A 132 9.17 -10.18 -23.08
C GLY A 132 8.14 -9.22 -23.70
N ALA A 133 7.39 -8.48 -22.89
CA ALA A 133 6.40 -7.55 -23.40
C ALA A 133 7.06 -6.34 -24.09
N ASN A 134 6.75 -6.11 -25.36
CA ASN A 134 7.16 -4.93 -26.13
C ASN A 134 6.02 -3.91 -26.24
N LYS A 135 4.80 -4.36 -26.11
CA LYS A 135 3.58 -3.55 -26.23
C LYS A 135 2.77 -3.66 -24.93
N ALA A 136 2.47 -2.55 -24.32
CA ALA A 136 1.59 -2.49 -23.15
C ALA A 136 0.33 -1.67 -23.46
N ALA A 137 -0.81 -2.10 -22.95
CA ALA A 137 -1.97 -1.24 -22.80
C ALA A 137 -2.17 -0.90 -21.32
N MET A 138 -2.87 0.19 -21.06
CA MET A 138 -3.12 0.67 -19.71
C MET A 138 -4.61 0.91 -19.49
N LEU A 139 -5.10 0.55 -18.29
CA LEU A 139 -6.47 0.84 -17.86
C LEU A 139 -6.41 1.45 -16.46
N THR A 140 -6.72 2.75 -16.34
CA THR A 140 -6.45 3.57 -15.16
C THR A 140 -7.75 4.06 -14.52
N ASP A 141 -7.87 3.93 -13.19
CA ASP A 141 -8.93 4.59 -12.43
C ASP A 141 -8.60 6.08 -12.26
N VAL A 142 -9.32 6.93 -13.01
CA VAL A 142 -9.10 8.39 -12.98
C VAL A 142 -9.62 9.06 -11.72
N SER A 143 -10.37 8.35 -10.90
CA SER A 143 -10.88 8.83 -9.61
C SER A 143 -9.92 8.63 -8.43
N LYS A 144 -8.76 7.97 -8.66
CA LYS A 144 -7.82 7.60 -7.60
C LYS A 144 -6.42 8.17 -7.84
N ASP A 145 -5.91 8.97 -6.89
CA ASP A 145 -4.54 9.52 -6.94
C ASP A 145 -3.48 8.42 -7.06
N TYR A 146 -3.66 7.29 -6.38
CA TYR A 146 -2.81 6.10 -6.49
C TYR A 146 -2.71 5.62 -7.94
N SER A 147 -3.85 5.34 -8.57
CA SER A 147 -3.90 4.84 -9.94
C SER A 147 -3.24 5.79 -10.94
N LEU A 148 -3.52 7.09 -10.81
CA LEU A 148 -2.95 8.12 -11.67
C LEU A 148 -1.42 8.24 -11.51
N GLY A 149 -0.93 8.23 -10.27
CA GLY A 149 0.50 8.31 -9.96
C GLY A 149 1.27 7.11 -10.50
N LEU A 150 0.77 5.92 -10.20
CA LEU A 150 1.39 4.67 -10.62
C LEU A 150 1.34 4.46 -12.14
N ALA A 151 0.22 4.80 -12.80
CA ALA A 151 0.09 4.77 -14.25
C ALA A 151 1.12 5.66 -14.95
N LYS A 152 1.29 6.89 -14.46
CA LYS A 152 2.28 7.85 -14.97
C LYS A 152 3.69 7.28 -14.90
N SER A 153 4.05 6.69 -13.77
CA SER A 153 5.39 6.17 -13.51
C SER A 153 5.69 4.93 -14.34
N PHE A 154 4.76 3.99 -14.43
CA PHE A 154 4.88 2.82 -15.31
C PHE A 154 5.07 3.24 -16.77
N LYS A 155 4.21 4.14 -17.28
CA LYS A 155 4.29 4.60 -18.68
C LYS A 155 5.66 5.21 -18.99
N ALA A 156 6.13 6.11 -18.13
CA ALA A 156 7.40 6.78 -18.34
C ALA A 156 8.58 5.78 -18.44
N GLU A 157 8.65 4.83 -17.50
CA GLU A 157 9.71 3.83 -17.50
C GLU A 157 9.57 2.81 -18.63
N PHE A 158 8.35 2.34 -18.92
CA PHE A 158 8.12 1.36 -19.99
C PHE A 158 8.54 1.90 -21.36
N LEU A 159 8.26 3.18 -21.64
CA LEU A 159 8.71 3.86 -22.86
C LEU A 159 10.23 4.05 -22.88
N LYS A 160 10.85 4.42 -21.76
CA LYS A 160 12.30 4.56 -21.59
C LYS A 160 13.03 3.23 -21.84
N GLU A 161 12.44 2.11 -21.41
CA GLU A 161 12.96 0.75 -21.66
C GLU A 161 12.69 0.27 -23.10
N GLY A 162 12.22 1.14 -24.01
CA GLY A 162 11.97 0.84 -25.42
C GLY A 162 10.65 0.10 -25.69
N GLY A 163 9.74 0.07 -24.72
CA GLY A 163 8.39 -0.44 -24.93
C GLY A 163 7.48 0.57 -25.64
N VAL A 164 6.31 0.11 -26.10
CA VAL A 164 5.30 0.94 -26.78
C VAL A 164 3.97 0.83 -26.03
N ILE A 165 3.31 1.96 -25.77
CA ILE A 165 1.94 1.97 -25.24
C ILE A 165 0.97 1.93 -26.43
N THR A 166 0.22 0.83 -26.54
CA THR A 166 -0.70 0.58 -27.66
C THR A 166 -2.13 1.07 -27.38
N GLY A 167 -2.44 1.41 -26.14
CA GLY A 167 -3.74 1.95 -25.76
C GLY A 167 -3.76 2.40 -24.31
N GLU A 168 -4.40 3.52 -24.07
CA GLU A 168 -4.66 4.06 -22.72
C GLU A 168 -6.17 4.25 -22.59
N GLN A 169 -6.75 3.56 -21.63
CA GLN A 169 -8.16 3.64 -21.31
C GLN A 169 -8.34 4.03 -19.85
N SER A 170 -9.50 4.55 -19.52
CA SER A 170 -9.83 4.97 -18.16
C SER A 170 -11.19 4.48 -17.73
N TYR A 171 -11.38 4.40 -16.42
CA TYR A 171 -12.65 4.15 -15.75
C TYR A 171 -12.72 4.98 -14.47
N SER A 172 -13.85 4.97 -13.80
CA SER A 172 -14.03 5.61 -12.51
C SER A 172 -14.33 4.57 -11.44
N GLY A 173 -13.76 4.73 -10.26
CA GLY A 173 -13.98 3.80 -9.13
C GLY A 173 -15.46 3.57 -8.87
N GLY A 174 -15.82 2.28 -8.75
CA GLY A 174 -17.22 1.84 -8.63
C GLY A 174 -17.89 1.43 -9.93
N ASP A 175 -17.29 1.69 -11.09
CA ASP A 175 -17.78 1.16 -12.37
C ASP A 175 -17.86 -0.38 -12.34
N LYS A 176 -18.80 -0.94 -13.09
CA LYS A 176 -19.06 -2.39 -13.12
C LYS A 176 -18.94 -2.99 -14.52
N ASP A 177 -19.00 -2.18 -15.55
CA ASP A 177 -18.86 -2.60 -16.95
C ASP A 177 -17.66 -1.88 -17.56
N PHE A 178 -16.72 -2.69 -18.06
CA PHE A 178 -15.46 -2.23 -18.66
C PHE A 178 -15.36 -2.70 -20.13
N SER A 179 -16.46 -3.14 -20.70
CA SER A 179 -16.50 -3.79 -22.01
C SER A 179 -15.96 -2.90 -23.13
N ALA A 180 -16.30 -1.62 -23.12
CA ALA A 180 -15.85 -0.67 -24.13
C ALA A 180 -14.35 -0.43 -24.07
N GLN A 181 -13.80 -0.21 -22.86
CA GLN A 181 -12.38 -0.02 -22.63
C GLN A 181 -11.58 -1.26 -23.03
N LEU A 182 -12.06 -2.45 -22.64
CA LEU A 182 -11.40 -3.73 -22.96
C LEU A 182 -11.43 -4.02 -24.47
N THR A 183 -12.51 -3.66 -25.17
CA THR A 183 -12.59 -3.75 -26.63
C THR A 183 -11.52 -2.87 -27.29
N ALA A 184 -11.37 -1.62 -26.83
CA ALA A 184 -10.35 -0.71 -27.35
C ALA A 184 -8.92 -1.21 -27.04
N ILE A 185 -8.67 -1.73 -25.82
CA ILE A 185 -7.39 -2.34 -25.44
C ILE A 185 -7.06 -3.53 -26.35
N LYS A 186 -8.04 -4.42 -26.59
CA LYS A 186 -7.85 -5.61 -27.42
C LYS A 186 -7.46 -5.24 -28.85
N ALA A 187 -8.03 -4.18 -29.41
CA ALA A 187 -7.70 -3.71 -30.77
C ALA A 187 -6.24 -3.25 -30.89
N GLY A 188 -5.62 -2.78 -29.80
CA GLY A 188 -4.21 -2.42 -29.76
C GLY A 188 -3.23 -3.61 -29.74
N ASN A 189 -3.74 -4.83 -29.60
CA ASN A 189 -2.95 -6.08 -29.54
C ASN A 189 -1.73 -5.96 -28.61
N PRO A 190 -1.91 -5.67 -27.31
CA PRO A 190 -0.83 -5.57 -26.34
C PRO A 190 -0.27 -6.95 -25.97
N ASP A 191 0.98 -7.00 -25.50
CA ASP A 191 1.60 -8.18 -24.92
C ASP A 191 1.28 -8.28 -23.40
N VAL A 192 0.95 -7.16 -22.77
CA VAL A 192 0.64 -7.04 -21.35
C VAL A 192 -0.35 -5.88 -21.12
N ILE A 193 -1.15 -5.99 -20.08
CA ILE A 193 -2.02 -4.89 -19.63
C ILE A 193 -1.58 -4.45 -18.25
N PHE A 194 -1.22 -3.16 -18.11
CA PHE A 194 -0.94 -2.56 -16.82
C PHE A 194 -2.23 -2.01 -16.23
N LEU A 195 -2.56 -2.48 -15.02
CA LEU A 195 -3.81 -2.15 -14.33
C LEU A 195 -3.51 -1.66 -12.90
N PRO A 196 -3.17 -0.36 -12.73
CA PRO A 196 -2.95 0.26 -11.43
C PRO A 196 -4.29 0.51 -10.72
N ALA A 197 -4.93 -0.56 -10.27
CA ALA A 197 -6.26 -0.57 -9.66
C ALA A 197 -6.18 -1.06 -8.22
N TYR A 198 -7.24 -0.86 -7.47
CA TYR A 198 -7.44 -1.57 -6.22
C TYR A 198 -8.12 -2.93 -6.46
N TYR A 199 -8.01 -3.81 -5.47
CA TYR A 199 -8.62 -5.15 -5.49
C TYR A 199 -10.15 -5.15 -5.67
N THR A 200 -10.80 -4.01 -5.50
CA THR A 200 -12.24 -3.82 -5.66
C THR A 200 -12.69 -3.89 -7.12
N GLU A 201 -11.89 -3.38 -8.06
CA GLU A 201 -12.18 -3.36 -9.49
C GLU A 201 -11.30 -4.32 -10.30
N ALA A 202 -10.05 -4.53 -9.90
CA ALA A 202 -9.09 -5.35 -10.64
C ALA A 202 -9.63 -6.74 -11.03
N PRO A 203 -10.21 -7.54 -10.11
CA PRO A 203 -10.71 -8.87 -10.46
C PRO A 203 -11.92 -8.82 -11.40
N LEU A 204 -12.76 -7.78 -11.32
CA LEU A 204 -13.90 -7.59 -12.21
C LEU A 204 -13.45 -7.28 -13.64
N ILE A 205 -12.48 -6.37 -13.78
CA ILE A 205 -11.85 -5.99 -15.04
C ILE A 205 -11.21 -7.21 -15.69
N ILE A 206 -10.41 -7.95 -14.95
CA ILE A 206 -9.69 -9.13 -15.47
C ILE A 206 -10.68 -10.21 -15.91
N ARG A 207 -11.74 -10.46 -15.15
CA ARG A 207 -12.80 -11.41 -15.56
C ARG A 207 -13.45 -11.00 -16.87
N GLN A 208 -13.84 -9.75 -17.03
CA GLN A 208 -14.44 -9.26 -18.28
C GLN A 208 -13.44 -9.33 -19.44
N ALA A 209 -12.17 -9.04 -19.20
CA ALA A 209 -11.12 -9.21 -20.20
C ALA A 209 -11.02 -10.66 -20.70
N ARG A 210 -11.02 -11.64 -19.79
CA ARG A 210 -11.00 -13.07 -20.15
C ARG A 210 -12.26 -13.48 -20.93
N GLN A 211 -13.42 -12.95 -20.56
CA GLN A 211 -14.68 -13.19 -21.31
C GLN A 211 -14.62 -12.66 -22.74
N GLN A 212 -13.89 -11.56 -22.97
CA GLN A 212 -13.64 -11.01 -24.31
C GLN A 212 -12.49 -11.70 -25.06
N GLY A 213 -11.89 -12.76 -24.48
CA GLY A 213 -10.78 -13.51 -25.08
C GLY A 213 -9.43 -12.77 -25.00
N ILE A 214 -9.26 -11.82 -24.10
CA ILE A 214 -7.96 -11.19 -23.80
C ILE A 214 -7.19 -12.14 -22.89
N ALA A 215 -6.19 -12.83 -23.43
CA ALA A 215 -5.42 -13.85 -22.71
C ALA A 215 -4.10 -13.34 -22.12
N VAL A 216 -3.63 -12.17 -22.53
CA VAL A 216 -2.35 -11.62 -22.07
C VAL A 216 -2.32 -11.38 -20.55
N PRO A 217 -1.13 -11.44 -19.91
CA PRO A 217 -1.03 -11.20 -18.48
C PRO A 217 -1.39 -9.76 -18.13
N PHE A 218 -1.96 -9.59 -16.93
CA PHE A 218 -2.11 -8.30 -16.29
C PHE A 218 -0.99 -8.11 -15.27
N ILE A 219 -0.52 -6.89 -15.15
CA ILE A 219 0.41 -6.45 -14.10
C ILE A 219 -0.26 -5.33 -13.32
N GLY A 220 -0.28 -5.45 -12.00
CA GLY A 220 -0.80 -4.44 -11.08
C GLY A 220 0.24 -4.00 -10.06
N GLY A 221 -0.20 -3.16 -9.15
CA GLY A 221 0.57 -2.74 -7.99
C GLY A 221 0.06 -3.35 -6.69
N ASP A 222 0.58 -2.88 -5.57
CA ASP A 222 0.25 -3.28 -4.20
C ASP A 222 -1.24 -3.13 -3.84
N GLY A 223 -1.96 -2.31 -4.59
CA GLY A 223 -3.42 -2.19 -4.49
C GLY A 223 -4.20 -3.48 -4.80
N TRP A 224 -3.54 -4.53 -5.29
CA TRP A 224 -4.13 -5.84 -5.53
C TRP A 224 -4.01 -6.78 -4.33
N ASP A 225 -3.24 -6.43 -3.32
CA ASP A 225 -2.93 -7.33 -2.20
C ASP A 225 -4.12 -7.49 -1.24
N SER A 226 -5.06 -8.30 -1.69
CA SER A 226 -6.24 -8.71 -0.92
C SER A 226 -6.66 -10.10 -1.35
N PRO A 227 -7.11 -10.96 -0.43
CA PRO A 227 -7.69 -12.26 -0.79
C PRO A 227 -8.90 -12.13 -1.71
N GLU A 228 -9.54 -10.96 -1.75
CA GLU A 228 -10.66 -10.68 -2.67
C GLU A 228 -10.23 -10.66 -4.14
N LEU A 229 -8.97 -10.36 -4.45
CA LEU A 229 -8.46 -10.49 -5.82
C LEU A 229 -8.72 -11.90 -6.38
N VAL A 230 -8.44 -12.91 -5.57
CA VAL A 230 -8.61 -14.31 -5.96
C VAL A 230 -10.06 -14.78 -5.77
N SER A 231 -10.70 -14.46 -4.65
CA SER A 231 -12.05 -14.93 -4.37
C SER A 231 -13.10 -14.40 -5.33
N VAL A 232 -12.91 -13.16 -5.83
CA VAL A 232 -13.79 -12.52 -6.83
C VAL A 232 -13.31 -12.83 -8.26
N GLY A 233 -12.00 -12.83 -8.49
CA GLY A 233 -11.41 -13.05 -9.82
C GLY A 233 -11.46 -14.51 -10.28
N GLY A 234 -11.41 -15.45 -9.35
CA GLY A 234 -11.37 -16.89 -9.63
C GLY A 234 -10.20 -17.25 -10.54
N THR A 235 -10.46 -18.13 -11.51
CA THR A 235 -9.45 -18.55 -12.49
C THR A 235 -9.04 -17.45 -13.47
N ALA A 236 -9.79 -16.37 -13.58
CA ALA A 236 -9.48 -15.28 -14.51
C ALA A 236 -8.19 -14.54 -14.15
N VAL A 237 -7.87 -14.46 -12.87
CA VAL A 237 -6.66 -13.76 -12.36
C VAL A 237 -5.41 -14.66 -12.35
N GLU A 238 -5.53 -15.95 -12.68
CA GLU A 238 -4.38 -16.82 -12.80
C GLU A 238 -3.35 -16.30 -13.80
N GLY A 239 -2.07 -16.40 -13.46
CA GLY A 239 -0.98 -15.91 -14.30
C GLY A 239 -0.80 -14.38 -14.31
N CYS A 240 -1.61 -13.63 -13.56
CA CYS A 240 -1.41 -12.19 -13.37
C CYS A 240 -0.33 -11.93 -12.32
N TYR A 241 0.29 -10.75 -12.39
CA TYR A 241 1.39 -10.35 -11.52
C TYR A 241 1.10 -9.01 -10.85
N PHE A 242 1.72 -8.78 -9.70
CA PHE A 242 1.67 -7.46 -9.07
C PHE A 242 2.91 -7.21 -8.20
N SER A 243 3.31 -5.96 -8.10
CA SER A 243 4.35 -5.54 -7.15
C SER A 243 3.77 -5.40 -5.75
N ASN A 244 4.58 -5.72 -4.74
CA ASN A 244 4.17 -5.69 -3.36
C ASN A 244 5.34 -5.32 -2.44
N HIS A 245 5.06 -5.06 -1.16
CA HIS A 245 6.05 -4.69 -0.14
C HIS A 245 6.60 -5.88 0.64
N PHE A 246 5.92 -7.02 0.58
CA PHE A 246 6.15 -8.15 1.46
C PHE A 246 5.69 -9.46 0.81
N SER A 247 6.31 -10.55 1.21
CA SER A 247 5.87 -11.92 0.90
C SER A 247 5.94 -12.79 2.14
N SER A 248 4.82 -13.45 2.47
CA SER A 248 4.77 -14.45 3.55
C SER A 248 5.59 -15.72 3.26
N GLN A 249 6.14 -15.84 2.05
CA GLN A 249 7.01 -16.95 1.63
C GLN A 249 8.51 -16.63 1.79
N SER A 250 8.86 -15.53 2.43
CA SER A 250 10.25 -15.20 2.74
C SER A 250 10.89 -16.26 3.65
N THR A 251 12.17 -16.50 3.42
CA THR A 251 12.99 -17.38 4.27
C THR A 251 13.80 -16.61 5.34
N ASP A 252 13.65 -15.31 5.40
CA ASP A 252 14.27 -14.47 6.44
C ASP A 252 13.70 -14.86 7.82
N PRO A 253 14.56 -15.20 8.82
CA PRO A 253 14.09 -15.66 10.11
C PRO A 253 13.15 -14.70 10.85
N GLU A 254 13.35 -13.39 10.71
CA GLU A 254 12.47 -12.39 11.34
C GLU A 254 11.10 -12.38 10.70
N ILE A 255 11.06 -12.49 9.36
CA ILE A 255 9.80 -12.57 8.61
C ILE A 255 9.09 -13.90 8.91
N VAL A 256 9.81 -15.02 8.96
CA VAL A 256 9.23 -16.32 9.32
C VAL A 256 8.59 -16.27 10.72
N ALA A 257 9.29 -15.72 11.71
CA ALA A 257 8.74 -15.58 13.07
C ALA A 257 7.48 -14.68 13.11
N PHE A 258 7.50 -13.57 12.37
CA PHE A 258 6.33 -12.69 12.22
C PHE A 258 5.13 -13.42 11.59
N VAL A 259 5.35 -14.16 10.50
CA VAL A 259 4.31 -14.93 9.80
C VAL A 259 3.71 -16.01 10.70
N GLU A 260 4.56 -16.75 11.44
CA GLU A 260 4.11 -17.78 12.39
C GLU A 260 3.31 -17.18 13.55
N GLY A 261 3.77 -16.07 14.12
CA GLY A 261 3.05 -15.31 15.14
C GLY A 261 1.67 -14.86 14.67
N TYR A 262 1.59 -14.32 13.47
CA TYR A 262 0.34 -13.90 12.87
C TYR A 262 -0.60 -15.08 12.60
N ARG A 263 -0.10 -16.17 12.00
CA ARG A 263 -0.88 -17.41 11.76
C ARG A 263 -1.46 -17.98 13.05
N LYS A 264 -0.66 -18.02 14.11
CA LYS A 264 -1.11 -18.51 15.43
C LYS A 264 -2.27 -17.66 15.96
N LYS A 265 -2.25 -16.35 15.73
CA LYS A 265 -3.26 -15.43 16.26
C LYS A 265 -4.52 -15.36 15.41
N TYR A 266 -4.37 -15.35 14.08
CA TYR A 266 -5.47 -15.03 13.15
C TYR A 266 -5.87 -16.19 12.23
N ASN A 267 -5.16 -17.34 12.30
CA ASN A 267 -5.37 -18.54 11.48
C ASN A 267 -5.37 -18.26 9.97
N GLN A 268 -4.53 -17.33 9.53
CA GLN A 268 -4.35 -16.96 8.13
C GLN A 268 -2.95 -16.37 7.91
N ASP A 269 -2.50 -16.29 6.65
CA ASP A 269 -1.26 -15.63 6.30
C ASP A 269 -1.40 -14.11 6.36
N PRO A 270 -0.35 -13.38 6.83
CA PRO A 270 -0.35 -11.93 6.72
C PRO A 270 -0.14 -11.50 5.27
N ASP A 271 -0.86 -10.47 4.85
CA ASP A 271 -0.60 -9.71 3.64
C ASP A 271 0.38 -8.54 3.92
N ALA A 272 0.73 -7.77 2.88
CA ALA A 272 1.63 -6.65 3.05
C ALA A 272 1.05 -5.52 3.91
N MET A 273 -0.28 -5.35 3.93
CA MET A 273 -0.92 -4.30 4.73
C MET A 273 -0.78 -4.61 6.23
N VAL A 274 -0.83 -5.90 6.62
CA VAL A 274 -0.51 -6.34 7.98
C VAL A 274 0.93 -5.98 8.34
N ALA A 275 1.89 -6.33 7.49
CA ALA A 275 3.31 -6.09 7.75
C ALA A 275 3.65 -4.59 7.82
N LEU A 276 3.06 -3.78 6.94
CA LEU A 276 3.23 -2.33 6.92
C LEU A 276 2.58 -1.63 8.13
N GLY A 277 1.40 -2.09 8.55
CA GLY A 277 0.75 -1.60 9.77
C GLY A 277 1.59 -1.89 11.02
N TYR A 278 2.14 -3.09 11.09
CA TYR A 278 3.07 -3.50 12.14
C TYR A 278 4.33 -2.63 12.17
N ASP A 279 4.97 -2.40 11.01
CA ASP A 279 6.15 -1.55 10.90
C ASP A 279 5.85 -0.09 11.27
N ALA A 280 4.70 0.44 10.89
CA ALA A 280 4.32 1.82 11.15
C ALA A 280 4.23 2.13 12.66
N LEU A 281 3.59 1.25 13.45
CA LEU A 281 3.51 1.45 14.89
C LEU A 281 4.87 1.22 15.58
N ARG A 282 5.64 0.22 15.14
CA ARG A 282 6.99 -0.04 15.69
C ARG A 282 7.92 1.15 15.44
N LEU A 283 7.93 1.71 14.24
CA LEU A 283 8.73 2.89 13.91
C LEU A 283 8.34 4.10 14.75
N LEU A 284 7.05 4.34 14.93
CA LEU A 284 6.56 5.43 15.75
C LEU A 284 6.95 5.25 17.24
N ALA A 285 6.80 4.06 17.76
CA ALA A 285 7.21 3.74 19.14
C ALA A 285 8.72 3.86 19.35
N ASP A 286 9.52 3.39 18.39
CA ASP A 286 10.98 3.56 18.40
C ASP A 286 11.37 5.04 18.38
N ALA A 287 10.76 5.84 17.52
CA ALA A 287 11.01 7.27 17.47
C ALA A 287 10.70 7.97 18.80
N MET A 288 9.62 7.60 19.48
CA MET A 288 9.29 8.13 20.78
C MET A 288 10.32 7.71 21.85
N LYS A 289 10.79 6.46 21.82
CA LYS A 289 11.85 5.98 22.73
C LYS A 289 13.16 6.76 22.49
N ARG A 290 13.59 6.91 21.23
CA ARG A 290 14.80 7.69 20.88
C ARG A 290 14.67 9.18 21.23
N ALA A 291 13.48 9.76 21.07
CA ALA A 291 13.22 11.14 21.48
C ALA A 291 13.16 11.34 22.99
N GLY A 292 13.00 10.28 23.78
CA GLY A 292 12.81 10.34 25.24
C GLY A 292 11.51 11.06 25.67
N THR A 293 10.56 11.24 24.75
CA THR A 293 9.33 12.01 24.98
C THR A 293 8.22 11.61 23.99
N THR A 294 6.98 11.96 24.32
CA THR A 294 5.83 11.89 23.41
C THR A 294 5.43 13.26 22.85
N ASP A 295 6.26 14.29 23.05
CA ASP A 295 6.04 15.61 22.44
C ASP A 295 6.05 15.52 20.92
N PRO A 296 4.97 15.92 20.22
CA PRO A 296 4.85 15.74 18.78
C PRO A 296 5.99 16.35 17.96
N SER A 297 6.48 17.54 18.33
CA SER A 297 7.54 18.23 17.60
C SER A 297 8.88 17.50 17.69
N LYS A 298 9.22 16.97 18.88
CA LYS A 298 10.46 16.19 19.09
C LYS A 298 10.37 14.82 18.41
N VAL A 299 9.21 14.17 18.53
CA VAL A 299 8.94 12.88 17.86
C VAL A 299 9.04 13.05 16.34
N ASN A 300 8.47 14.12 15.79
CA ASN A 300 8.54 14.45 14.36
C ASN A 300 10.00 14.48 13.84
N LYS A 301 10.86 15.24 14.51
CA LYS A 301 12.29 15.33 14.17
C LYS A 301 13.00 13.98 14.26
N THR A 302 12.60 13.16 15.25
CA THR A 302 13.19 11.83 15.45
C THR A 302 12.73 10.84 14.40
N ILE A 303 11.47 10.91 13.95
CA ILE A 303 11.01 10.10 12.82
C ILE A 303 11.80 10.48 11.55
N ALA A 304 11.93 11.77 11.25
CA ALA A 304 12.66 12.26 10.08
C ALA A 304 14.13 11.79 10.03
N SER A 305 14.76 11.59 11.19
CA SER A 305 16.15 11.10 11.29
C SER A 305 16.29 9.58 11.32
N THR A 306 15.23 8.82 11.00
CA THR A 306 15.26 7.36 11.02
C THR A 306 16.24 6.80 10.00
N LYS A 307 17.16 5.93 10.46
CA LYS A 307 18.12 5.20 9.64
C LYS A 307 18.14 3.72 10.05
N ASP A 308 18.17 2.85 9.08
CA ASP A 308 18.31 1.39 9.22
C ASP A 308 17.34 0.75 10.23
N PHE A 309 16.14 1.32 10.39
CA PHE A 309 15.13 0.73 11.26
C PHE A 309 14.74 -0.66 10.73
N PRO A 310 14.77 -1.72 11.57
CA PRO A 310 14.50 -3.08 11.14
C PRO A 310 13.00 -3.32 11.00
N GLY A 311 12.45 -3.05 9.81
CA GLY A 311 11.07 -3.34 9.46
C GLY A 311 10.91 -4.75 8.89
N ILE A 312 9.77 -5.37 9.12
CA ILE A 312 9.38 -6.66 8.51
C ILE A 312 9.28 -6.54 6.98
N THR A 313 8.93 -5.36 6.49
CA THR A 313 8.88 -5.06 5.05
C THR A 313 10.22 -4.57 4.50
N GLY A 314 11.33 -4.79 5.21
CA GLY A 314 12.68 -4.35 4.88
C GLY A 314 13.15 -3.17 5.72
N LYS A 315 14.46 -2.91 5.70
CA LYS A 315 15.06 -1.79 6.45
C LYS A 315 14.47 -0.46 6.00
N ILE A 316 14.15 0.39 6.97
CA ILE A 316 13.58 1.72 6.73
C ILE A 316 14.62 2.77 7.07
N THR A 317 15.10 3.46 6.04
CA THR A 317 15.85 4.72 6.13
C THR A 317 15.06 5.77 5.38
N LEU A 318 14.68 6.84 6.05
CA LEU A 318 13.91 7.91 5.43
C LEU A 318 14.84 8.90 4.73
N ASP A 319 14.48 9.27 3.51
CA ASP A 319 15.14 10.32 2.73
C ASP A 319 14.68 11.73 3.16
N ASP A 320 15.21 12.76 2.51
CA ASP A 320 14.85 14.17 2.76
C ASP A 320 13.37 14.46 2.42
N HIS A 321 12.71 13.60 1.63
CA HIS A 321 11.28 13.66 1.33
C HIS A 321 10.45 12.77 2.24
N ARG A 322 11.06 12.14 3.27
CA ARG A 322 10.41 11.28 4.27
C ARG A 322 9.86 9.98 3.70
N ASN A 323 10.47 9.52 2.59
CA ASN A 323 10.16 8.27 1.94
C ASN A 323 11.26 7.23 2.21
N PRO A 324 10.92 5.98 2.50
CA PRO A 324 11.94 4.95 2.64
C PRO A 324 12.41 4.42 1.26
N ASN A 325 13.71 4.21 1.17
CA ASN A 325 14.30 3.49 0.06
C ASN A 325 14.37 1.99 0.43
N LYS A 326 13.49 1.19 -0.12
CA LYS A 326 13.33 -0.22 0.25
C LYS A 326 12.94 -1.09 -0.95
N PRO A 327 13.28 -2.40 -0.94
CA PRO A 327 12.97 -3.29 -2.06
C PRO A 327 11.45 -3.49 -2.24
N ALA A 328 11.08 -3.85 -3.47
CA ALA A 328 9.78 -4.41 -3.79
C ALA A 328 9.89 -5.92 -4.04
N VAL A 329 8.78 -6.63 -3.91
CA VAL A 329 8.64 -8.01 -4.35
C VAL A 329 7.64 -8.08 -5.51
N MET A 330 7.89 -8.98 -6.47
CA MET A 330 6.90 -9.35 -7.47
C MET A 330 6.21 -10.63 -7.05
N LEU A 331 4.89 -10.63 -7.09
CA LEU A 331 4.04 -11.77 -6.80
C LEU A 331 3.28 -12.19 -8.05
N GLN A 332 3.00 -13.48 -8.16
CA GLN A 332 2.14 -14.07 -9.21
C GLN A 332 0.92 -14.72 -8.57
N VAL A 333 -0.24 -14.56 -9.17
CA VAL A 333 -1.40 -15.40 -8.84
C VAL A 333 -1.21 -16.76 -9.50
N LYS A 334 -1.07 -17.79 -8.67
CA LYS A 334 -0.86 -19.19 -9.13
C LYS A 334 -1.60 -20.16 -8.21
N ASN A 335 -2.48 -20.98 -8.81
CA ASN A 335 -3.33 -21.94 -8.08
C ASN A 335 -4.14 -21.27 -6.95
N GLY A 336 -4.69 -20.09 -7.24
CA GLY A 336 -5.48 -19.32 -6.28
C GLY A 336 -4.68 -18.74 -5.10
N LYS A 337 -3.35 -18.61 -5.21
CA LYS A 337 -2.47 -18.09 -4.17
C LYS A 337 -1.53 -17.05 -4.74
N PHE A 338 -1.05 -16.15 -3.89
CA PHE A 338 0.04 -15.23 -4.21
C PHE A 338 1.38 -15.95 -4.00
N VAL A 339 2.12 -16.10 -5.07
CA VAL A 339 3.41 -16.82 -5.07
C VAL A 339 4.52 -15.83 -5.34
N TYR A 340 5.56 -15.88 -4.53
CA TYR A 340 6.76 -15.07 -4.70
C TYR A 340 7.46 -15.39 -6.02
N VAL A 341 7.85 -14.36 -6.76
CA VAL A 341 8.60 -14.47 -8.02
C VAL A 341 10.03 -13.98 -7.83
N GLU A 342 10.18 -12.73 -7.41
CA GLU A 342 11.50 -12.12 -7.19
C GLU A 342 11.41 -10.88 -6.30
N SER A 343 12.57 -10.47 -5.76
CA SER A 343 12.74 -9.16 -5.13
C SER A 343 13.50 -8.23 -6.07
N VAL A 344 13.10 -6.97 -6.07
CA VAL A 344 13.72 -5.91 -6.86
C VAL A 344 14.26 -4.87 -5.90
N ALA A 345 15.59 -4.65 -5.93
CA ALA A 345 16.24 -3.61 -5.15
C ALA A 345 15.83 -2.21 -5.63
N PRO A 346 15.87 -1.20 -4.75
CA PRO A 346 15.61 0.19 -5.11
C PRO A 346 16.60 0.74 -6.11
#